data_2c0ceb8c4b55f5ef5f190d1bdd804eb3
#
_entry.id   2c0ceb8c4b55f5ef5f190d1bdd804eb3
#
_cell.length_a   1.000
_cell.length_b   1.000
_cell.length_c   1.000
_cell.angle_alpha   90.00
_cell.angle_beta   90.00
_cell.angle_gamma   90.00
#
_symmetry.space_group_name_H-M   'P 1'
#
loop_
_entity.id
_entity.type
_entity.pdbx_description
1 polymer ?
#
loop_
_entity_poly.entity_id
_entity_poly.type
_entity_poly.pdbx_seq_one_letter_code
_entity_poly.pdbx_strand_id
1 'polypeptide(L)'
;NLVGDASKTLDISKDSKLFSVYPDDFHGVYPRLTVKVDDKVKAGDVLFFDKNNEEVKFVSPISGKISEIQRGERRKVVSIDIQSDKNNDYKDLGKLDAKSDKSKIIEYLLNSGLWPFIKQRPYDIIADHKIQPKAIFISGFSSAPLSADLDFISQDYQDKIQNAINVLSKLTDGEVHMSVRKNSDSFISDLKNITVHNVSGPHPAGNV
;
A
#
# COMPACT_ATOMS: atom_id res chain seq x y z
N ASN A 1 -0.47 -26.80 17.39
CA ASN A 1 0.24 -25.56 17.68
C ASN A 1 1.48 -25.51 16.77
N LEU A 2 1.57 -24.49 15.93
CA LEU A 2 2.81 -24.17 15.22
C LEU A 2 3.72 -23.43 16.22
N VAL A 3 4.93 -23.92 16.41
CA VAL A 3 5.92 -23.34 17.31
C VAL A 3 7.19 -23.07 16.53
N GLY A 4 7.74 -21.87 16.67
CA GLY A 4 8.96 -21.43 15.99
C GLY A 4 8.72 -20.19 15.14
N ASP A 5 9.81 -19.61 14.67
CA ASP A 5 9.82 -18.45 13.78
C ASP A 5 10.37 -18.86 12.41
N ALA A 6 9.97 -18.11 11.36
CA ALA A 6 10.57 -18.26 10.04
C ALA A 6 12.05 -17.89 10.06
N SER A 7 12.87 -18.55 9.24
CA SER A 7 14.28 -18.19 9.09
C SER A 7 14.39 -16.76 8.54
N LYS A 8 15.30 -15.97 9.13
CA LYS A 8 15.56 -14.59 8.68
C LYS A 8 16.49 -14.60 7.45
N THR A 9 15.96 -15.07 6.34
CA THR A 9 16.65 -15.12 5.05
C THR A 9 15.80 -14.42 3.99
N LEU A 10 16.43 -13.57 3.18
CA LEU A 10 15.79 -12.99 2.01
C LEU A 10 16.04 -13.89 0.82
N ASP A 11 14.99 -14.34 0.20
CA ASP A 11 15.05 -15.06 -1.07
C ASP A 11 14.75 -14.08 -2.22
N ILE A 12 15.66 -14.02 -3.18
CA ILE A 12 15.51 -13.16 -4.36
C ILE A 12 14.76 -13.95 -5.42
N SER A 13 13.50 -13.61 -5.62
CA SER A 13 12.70 -14.22 -6.67
C SER A 13 13.23 -13.84 -8.05
N LYS A 14 13.02 -14.74 -9.03
CA LYS A 14 13.29 -14.40 -10.44
C LYS A 14 12.32 -13.33 -10.91
N ASP A 15 12.79 -12.46 -11.81
CA ASP A 15 11.95 -11.44 -12.44
C ASP A 15 10.72 -12.05 -13.08
N SER A 16 9.56 -11.62 -12.67
CA SER A 16 8.31 -12.01 -13.29
C SER A 16 8.16 -11.32 -14.65
N LYS A 17 7.60 -12.06 -15.62
CA LYS A 17 7.31 -11.50 -16.95
C LYS A 17 5.91 -10.93 -17.05
N LEU A 18 5.01 -11.43 -16.20
CA LEU A 18 3.60 -11.06 -16.21
C LEU A 18 3.20 -10.58 -14.80
N PHE A 19 2.49 -9.48 -14.76
CA PHE A 19 1.91 -8.90 -13.55
C PHE A 19 0.42 -8.67 -13.78
N SER A 20 -0.38 -9.01 -12.79
CA SER A 20 -1.83 -8.85 -12.85
C SER A 20 -2.30 -7.95 -11.72
N VAL A 21 -3.17 -6.99 -12.06
CA VAL A 21 -3.82 -6.11 -11.09
C VAL A 21 -5.29 -6.50 -11.02
N TYR A 22 -5.75 -6.85 -9.83
CA TYR A 22 -7.12 -7.30 -9.57
C TYR A 22 -7.90 -6.18 -8.88
N PRO A 23 -8.94 -5.60 -9.52
CA PRO A 23 -9.78 -4.60 -8.84
C PRO A 23 -10.46 -5.14 -7.58
N ASP A 24 -10.74 -6.45 -7.53
CA ASP A 24 -11.38 -7.12 -6.38
C ASP A 24 -10.49 -7.19 -5.12
N ASP A 25 -9.18 -6.96 -5.24
CA ASP A 25 -8.29 -6.81 -4.08
C ASP A 25 -8.63 -5.55 -3.25
N PHE A 26 -9.41 -4.62 -3.85
CA PHE A 26 -9.84 -3.39 -3.22
C PHE A 26 -11.35 -3.43 -2.97
N HIS A 27 -11.71 -3.71 -1.72
CA HIS A 27 -13.11 -3.85 -1.33
C HIS A 27 -13.95 -2.60 -1.66
N GLY A 28 -15.10 -2.81 -2.32
CA GLY A 28 -16.06 -1.76 -2.64
C GLY A 28 -15.72 -0.90 -3.86
N VAL A 29 -14.64 -1.20 -4.57
CA VAL A 29 -14.22 -0.47 -5.78
C VAL A 29 -14.98 -0.93 -7.01
N TYR A 30 -15.49 0.03 -7.76
CA TYR A 30 -16.11 -0.19 -9.08
C TYR A 30 -15.17 0.36 -10.17
N PRO A 31 -14.35 -0.48 -10.83
CA PRO A 31 -13.29 -0.02 -11.70
C PRO A 31 -13.82 0.61 -13.00
N ARG A 32 -13.34 1.79 -13.32
CA ARG A 32 -13.49 2.43 -14.63
C ARG A 32 -12.13 2.50 -15.29
N LEU A 33 -11.96 1.69 -16.34
CA LEU A 33 -10.69 1.55 -17.04
C LEU A 33 -10.29 2.84 -17.76
N THR A 34 -8.99 3.15 -17.72
CA THR A 34 -8.33 4.21 -18.50
C THR A 34 -7.45 3.64 -19.59
N VAL A 35 -7.24 2.32 -19.61
CA VAL A 35 -6.39 1.60 -20.54
C VAL A 35 -7.17 0.55 -21.33
N LYS A 36 -6.61 0.13 -22.44
CA LYS A 36 -7.09 -0.97 -23.29
C LYS A 36 -5.94 -1.94 -23.59
N VAL A 37 -6.28 -3.11 -24.10
CA VAL A 37 -5.28 -4.08 -24.57
C VAL A 37 -4.39 -3.41 -25.63
N ASP A 38 -3.11 -3.75 -25.59
CA ASP A 38 -2.02 -3.22 -26.39
C ASP A 38 -1.48 -1.83 -25.99
N ASP A 39 -2.09 -1.13 -25.04
CA ASP A 39 -1.53 0.12 -24.52
C ASP A 39 -0.20 -0.13 -23.81
N LYS A 40 0.77 0.77 -24.01
CA LYS A 40 2.02 0.81 -23.25
C LYS A 40 1.81 1.66 -21.99
N VAL A 41 2.34 1.17 -20.88
CA VAL A 41 2.25 1.83 -19.57
C VAL A 41 3.62 1.88 -18.89
N LYS A 42 3.83 2.92 -18.11
CA LYS A 42 4.93 3.03 -17.14
C LYS A 42 4.45 2.66 -15.75
N ALA A 43 5.37 2.27 -14.88
CA ALA A 43 5.04 2.16 -13.47
C ALA A 43 4.51 3.53 -12.97
N GLY A 44 3.33 3.52 -12.33
CA GLY A 44 2.63 4.74 -11.91
C GLY A 44 1.61 5.31 -12.91
N ASP A 45 1.49 4.76 -14.12
CA ASP A 45 0.40 5.14 -15.02
C ASP A 45 -0.94 4.57 -14.53
N VAL A 46 -2.01 5.37 -14.64
CA VAL A 46 -3.33 4.97 -14.15
C VAL A 46 -3.90 3.88 -15.03
N LEU A 47 -4.30 2.76 -14.43
CA LEU A 47 -4.98 1.65 -15.09
C LEU A 47 -6.49 1.80 -15.02
N PHE A 48 -6.98 2.21 -13.85
CA PHE A 48 -8.39 2.48 -13.61
C PHE A 48 -8.55 3.41 -12.40
N PHE A 49 -9.73 3.93 -12.23
CA PHE A 49 -10.16 4.65 -11.04
C PHE A 49 -11.49 4.10 -10.51
N ASP A 50 -11.84 4.43 -9.28
CA ASP A 50 -13.13 4.06 -8.73
C ASP A 50 -14.24 4.94 -9.30
N LYS A 51 -15.26 4.32 -9.89
CA LYS A 51 -16.42 5.04 -10.44
C LYS A 51 -17.16 5.91 -9.41
N ASN A 52 -17.12 5.51 -8.14
CA ASN A 52 -17.79 6.24 -7.06
C ASN A 52 -16.91 7.39 -6.52
N ASN A 53 -15.60 7.35 -6.79
CA ASN A 53 -14.64 8.38 -6.40
C ASN A 53 -13.50 8.45 -7.42
N GLU A 54 -13.68 9.24 -8.46
CA GLU A 54 -12.75 9.32 -9.60
C GLU A 54 -11.35 9.84 -9.23
N GLU A 55 -11.19 10.43 -8.06
CA GLU A 55 -9.90 10.88 -7.55
C GLU A 55 -9.04 9.71 -7.06
N VAL A 56 -9.66 8.58 -6.66
CA VAL A 56 -8.96 7.37 -6.21
C VAL A 56 -8.50 6.57 -7.42
N LYS A 57 -7.20 6.60 -7.65
CA LYS A 57 -6.56 5.99 -8.83
C LYS A 57 -5.79 4.74 -8.46
N PHE A 58 -5.80 3.78 -9.38
CA PHE A 58 -5.08 2.52 -9.31
C PHE A 58 -4.09 2.47 -10.47
N VAL A 59 -2.82 2.29 -10.15
CA VAL A 59 -1.73 2.50 -11.10
C VAL A 59 -1.02 1.21 -11.44
N SER A 60 -0.30 1.20 -12.56
CA SER A 60 0.56 0.10 -12.96
C SER A 60 1.73 -0.07 -12.00
N PRO A 61 2.00 -1.29 -11.50
CA PRO A 61 3.16 -1.56 -10.66
C PRO A 61 4.48 -1.61 -11.45
N ILE A 62 4.42 -1.77 -12.77
CA ILE A 62 5.57 -1.94 -13.65
C ILE A 62 5.40 -1.19 -14.98
N SER A 63 6.50 -1.02 -15.71
CA SER A 63 6.45 -0.64 -17.12
C SER A 63 6.23 -1.86 -18.01
N GLY A 64 5.48 -1.67 -19.09
CA GLY A 64 5.19 -2.75 -20.01
C GLY A 64 4.03 -2.47 -20.95
N LYS A 65 3.37 -3.53 -21.36
CA LYS A 65 2.25 -3.52 -22.29
C LYS A 65 1.06 -4.25 -21.69
N ILE A 66 -0.14 -3.68 -21.78
CA ILE A 66 -1.37 -4.38 -21.39
C ILE A 66 -1.57 -5.55 -22.35
N SER A 67 -1.37 -6.75 -21.84
CA SER A 67 -1.49 -7.99 -22.64
C SER A 67 -2.93 -8.49 -22.70
N GLU A 68 -3.66 -8.34 -21.60
CA GLU A 68 -5.05 -8.81 -21.49
C GLU A 68 -5.83 -8.00 -20.47
N ILE A 69 -7.14 -7.87 -20.67
CA ILE A 69 -8.10 -7.39 -19.68
C ILE A 69 -9.18 -8.47 -19.55
N GLN A 70 -9.03 -9.29 -18.51
CA GLN A 70 -9.97 -10.38 -18.27
C GLN A 70 -11.30 -9.85 -17.75
N ARG A 71 -12.38 -10.37 -18.31
CA ARG A 71 -13.73 -9.99 -17.92
C ARG A 71 -14.53 -11.22 -17.51
N GLY A 72 -15.18 -11.14 -16.38
CA GLY A 72 -16.13 -12.13 -15.88
C GLY A 72 -17.57 -11.83 -16.28
N GLU A 73 -18.48 -12.38 -15.50
CA GLU A 73 -19.92 -12.17 -15.69
C GLU A 73 -20.29 -10.69 -15.72
N ARG A 74 -21.29 -10.33 -16.52
CA ARG A 74 -21.78 -8.95 -16.68
C ARG A 74 -20.69 -7.95 -17.06
N ARG A 75 -19.63 -8.42 -17.74
CA ARG A 75 -18.46 -7.63 -18.16
C ARG A 75 -17.64 -7.04 -16.99
N LYS A 76 -17.77 -7.59 -15.78
CA LYS A 76 -16.94 -7.21 -14.64
C LYS A 76 -15.46 -7.38 -14.99
N VAL A 77 -14.64 -6.37 -14.72
CA VAL A 77 -13.18 -6.49 -14.87
C VAL A 77 -12.65 -7.39 -13.76
N VAL A 78 -12.02 -8.50 -14.13
CA VAL A 78 -11.43 -9.47 -13.20
C VAL A 78 -9.96 -9.13 -12.97
N SER A 79 -9.18 -9.01 -14.05
CA SER A 79 -7.78 -8.61 -13.97
C SER A 79 -7.38 -7.72 -15.15
N ILE A 80 -6.29 -6.98 -14.93
CA ILE A 80 -5.56 -6.26 -15.96
C ILE A 80 -4.16 -6.83 -15.97
N ASP A 81 -3.79 -7.51 -17.04
CA ASP A 81 -2.54 -8.23 -17.15
C ASP A 81 -1.52 -7.40 -17.94
N ILE A 82 -0.33 -7.24 -17.38
CA ILE A 82 0.73 -6.38 -17.89
C ILE A 82 1.95 -7.24 -18.17
N GLN A 83 2.33 -7.33 -19.43
CA GLN A 83 3.58 -7.94 -19.87
C GLN A 83 4.72 -6.96 -19.63
N SER A 84 5.66 -7.30 -18.73
CA SER A 84 6.82 -6.48 -18.43
C SER A 84 7.71 -6.27 -19.65
N ASP A 85 8.17 -5.03 -19.87
CA ASP A 85 9.18 -4.69 -20.86
C ASP A 85 10.62 -4.73 -20.28
N LYS A 86 10.74 -4.95 -18.96
CA LYS A 86 12.00 -4.98 -18.19
C LYS A 86 12.77 -3.67 -18.14
N ASN A 87 12.24 -2.59 -18.68
CA ASN A 87 12.91 -1.28 -18.69
C ASN A 87 12.79 -0.57 -17.34
N ASN A 88 11.78 -0.94 -16.52
CA ASN A 88 11.46 -0.27 -15.27
C ASN A 88 11.26 1.24 -15.41
N ASP A 89 10.60 1.66 -16.47
CA ASP A 89 10.25 3.07 -16.68
C ASP A 89 9.20 3.52 -15.69
N TYR A 90 9.41 4.68 -15.08
CA TYR A 90 8.49 5.26 -14.10
C TYR A 90 7.84 6.52 -14.62
N LYS A 91 6.61 6.74 -14.21
CA LYS A 91 5.96 8.04 -14.35
C LYS A 91 6.58 9.01 -13.34
N ASP A 92 7.04 10.15 -13.83
CA ASP A 92 7.52 11.20 -12.93
C ASP A 92 6.32 11.90 -12.27
N LEU A 93 6.19 11.70 -10.98
CA LEU A 93 5.17 12.34 -10.14
C LEU A 93 5.72 13.55 -9.38
N GLY A 94 6.98 13.91 -9.63
CA GLY A 94 7.71 14.91 -8.87
C GLY A 94 8.11 14.41 -7.49
N LYS A 95 8.57 15.32 -6.64
CA LYS A 95 8.97 15.01 -5.27
C LYS A 95 8.01 15.65 -4.28
N LEU A 96 7.58 14.88 -3.30
CA LEU A 96 6.87 15.40 -2.16
C LEU A 96 7.90 16.03 -1.19
N ASP A 97 7.78 17.32 -0.95
CA ASP A 97 8.62 18.00 0.05
C ASP A 97 8.10 17.69 1.46
N ALA A 98 9.01 17.48 2.40
CA ALA A 98 8.69 17.34 3.82
C ALA A 98 7.93 18.56 4.39
N LYS A 99 8.01 19.73 3.74
CA LYS A 99 7.26 20.94 4.09
C LYS A 99 5.90 21.06 3.41
N SER A 100 5.54 20.12 2.53
CA SER A 100 4.25 20.16 1.82
C SER A 100 3.08 20.22 2.80
N ASP A 101 2.07 20.98 2.45
CA ASP A 101 0.81 21.03 3.18
C ASP A 101 -0.02 19.76 2.99
N LYS A 102 -1.05 19.59 3.80
CA LYS A 102 -1.93 18.43 3.80
C LYS A 102 -2.59 18.20 2.43
N SER A 103 -3.08 19.26 1.79
CA SER A 103 -3.79 19.17 0.50
C SER A 103 -2.87 18.61 -0.59
N LYS A 104 -1.63 19.06 -0.62
CA LYS A 104 -0.60 18.60 -1.55
C LYS A 104 -0.20 17.15 -1.30
N ILE A 105 -0.14 16.74 -0.02
CA ILE A 105 0.13 15.34 0.35
C ILE A 105 -1.01 14.44 -0.13
N ILE A 106 -2.27 14.82 0.11
CA ILE A 106 -3.45 14.07 -0.33
C ILE A 106 -3.45 13.94 -1.85
N GLU A 107 -3.27 15.04 -2.57
CA GLU A 107 -3.20 15.04 -4.03
C GLU A 107 -2.09 14.10 -4.56
N TYR A 108 -0.91 14.17 -3.95
CA TYR A 108 0.21 13.30 -4.33
C TYR A 108 -0.11 11.82 -4.10
N LEU A 109 -0.68 11.46 -2.94
CA LEU A 109 -1.04 10.09 -2.62
C LEU A 109 -2.15 9.55 -3.53
N LEU A 110 -3.14 10.38 -3.90
CA LEU A 110 -4.18 10.03 -4.86
C LEU A 110 -3.60 9.79 -6.26
N ASN A 111 -2.70 10.68 -6.72
CA ASN A 111 -2.11 10.61 -8.06
C ASN A 111 -1.07 9.49 -8.19
N SER A 112 -0.41 9.11 -7.09
CA SER A 112 0.58 8.03 -7.07
C SER A 112 -0.03 6.64 -6.94
N GLY A 113 -1.35 6.53 -6.71
CA GLY A 113 -2.01 5.24 -6.45
C GLY A 113 -1.69 4.66 -5.08
N LEU A 114 -1.18 5.46 -4.15
CA LEU A 114 -0.92 5.02 -2.77
C LEU A 114 -2.13 5.18 -1.85
N TRP A 115 -3.05 6.09 -2.18
CA TRP A 115 -4.24 6.33 -1.36
C TRP A 115 -5.11 5.09 -1.13
N PRO A 116 -5.33 4.17 -2.08
CA PRO A 116 -6.13 2.96 -1.88
C PRO A 116 -5.66 2.04 -0.75
N PHE A 117 -4.41 2.17 -0.29
CA PHE A 117 -3.87 1.40 0.82
C PHE A 117 -4.19 2.01 2.20
N ILE A 118 -4.77 3.21 2.24
CA ILE A 118 -5.25 3.83 3.47
C ILE A 118 -6.70 3.43 3.68
N LYS A 119 -6.95 2.67 4.74
CA LYS A 119 -8.26 2.13 5.06
C LYS A 119 -8.95 2.93 6.16
N GLN A 120 -10.26 3.11 6.02
CA GLN A 120 -11.09 3.75 7.02
C GLN A 120 -11.79 2.69 7.90
N ARG A 121 -11.56 2.75 9.19
CA ARG A 121 -12.23 1.90 10.16
C ARG A 121 -13.53 2.54 10.66
N PRO A 122 -14.52 1.74 11.07
CA PRO A 122 -14.53 0.27 11.20
C PRO A 122 -14.88 -0.48 9.92
N TYR A 123 -15.19 0.17 8.83
CA TYR A 123 -15.79 -0.44 7.63
C TYR A 123 -14.78 -1.14 6.70
N ASP A 124 -13.48 -0.97 6.93
CA ASP A 124 -12.38 -1.49 6.09
C ASP A 124 -12.50 -1.12 4.59
N ILE A 125 -13.02 0.05 4.32
CA ILE A 125 -13.11 0.65 2.99
C ILE A 125 -11.92 1.59 2.76
N ILE A 126 -11.67 1.96 1.50
CA ILE A 126 -10.70 3.02 1.18
C ILE A 126 -11.13 4.31 1.88
N ALA A 127 -10.20 4.96 2.55
CA ALA A 127 -10.49 6.16 3.31
C ALA A 127 -11.00 7.30 2.41
N ASP A 128 -12.03 7.99 2.86
CA ASP A 128 -12.48 9.22 2.20
C ASP A 128 -11.47 10.34 2.47
N HIS A 129 -10.78 10.78 1.43
CA HIS A 129 -9.75 11.82 1.50
C HIS A 129 -10.29 13.20 1.91
N LYS A 130 -11.60 13.39 1.88
CA LYS A 130 -12.28 14.63 2.30
C LYS A 130 -12.57 14.67 3.80
N ILE A 131 -12.44 13.52 4.48
CA ILE A 131 -12.71 13.40 5.91
C ILE A 131 -11.39 13.46 6.68
N GLN A 132 -11.35 14.32 7.71
CA GLN A 132 -10.23 14.40 8.62
C GLN A 132 -10.21 13.17 9.55
N PRO A 133 -9.18 12.32 9.53
CA PRO A 133 -9.09 11.21 10.48
C PRO A 133 -8.76 11.71 11.88
N LYS A 134 -9.31 11.05 12.90
CA LYS A 134 -8.98 11.32 14.31
C LYS A 134 -7.59 10.85 14.70
N ALA A 135 -7.14 9.76 14.10
CA ALA A 135 -5.83 9.16 14.31
C ALA A 135 -5.50 8.25 13.13
N ILE A 136 -4.22 7.91 12.97
CA ILE A 136 -3.75 6.96 11.97
C ILE A 136 -3.09 5.79 12.68
N PHE A 137 -3.48 4.56 12.32
CA PHE A 137 -2.91 3.34 12.86
C PHE A 137 -2.11 2.62 11.79
N ILE A 138 -0.86 2.30 12.11
CA ILE A 138 0.05 1.53 11.25
C ILE A 138 0.23 0.15 11.87
N SER A 139 -0.08 -0.90 11.12
CA SER A 139 0.18 -2.26 11.55
C SER A 139 1.64 -2.62 11.28
N GLY A 140 2.48 -2.65 12.30
CA GLY A 140 3.87 -3.10 12.24
C GLY A 140 4.06 -4.55 12.71
N PHE A 141 2.97 -5.24 13.05
CA PHE A 141 3.00 -6.63 13.50
C PHE A 141 1.76 -7.38 13.04
N SER A 142 1.96 -8.61 12.62
CA SER A 142 0.87 -9.57 12.40
C SER A 142 1.17 -10.88 13.13
N SER A 143 0.16 -11.42 13.79
CA SER A 143 0.22 -12.73 14.45
C SER A 143 -0.23 -13.89 13.54
N ALA A 144 -0.53 -13.61 12.26
CA ALA A 144 -0.92 -14.64 11.32
C ALA A 144 0.21 -15.65 11.10
N PRO A 145 -0.10 -16.95 11.04
CA PRO A 145 0.91 -17.96 10.68
C PRO A 145 1.55 -17.62 9.34
N LEU A 146 2.86 -17.77 9.24
CA LEU A 146 3.65 -17.47 8.03
C LEU A 146 3.65 -15.98 7.60
N SER A 147 3.20 -15.07 8.45
CA SER A 147 3.38 -13.64 8.16
C SER A 147 4.86 -13.29 8.16
N ALA A 148 5.23 -12.35 7.26
CA ALA A 148 6.58 -11.85 7.22
C ALA A 148 6.96 -11.13 8.53
N ASP A 149 8.21 -11.28 8.95
CA ASP A 149 8.79 -10.47 10.03
C ASP A 149 9.07 -9.06 9.48
N LEU A 150 8.17 -8.11 9.79
CA LEU A 150 8.26 -6.74 9.28
C LEU A 150 9.53 -6.03 9.75
N ASP A 151 10.02 -6.30 10.96
CA ASP A 151 11.27 -5.74 11.45
C ASP A 151 12.45 -6.20 10.58
N PHE A 152 12.49 -7.49 10.26
CA PHE A 152 13.54 -8.07 9.43
C PHE A 152 13.52 -7.53 7.99
N ILE A 153 12.34 -7.51 7.33
CA ILE A 153 12.25 -7.09 5.93
C ILE A 153 12.39 -5.57 5.74
N SER A 154 12.19 -4.78 6.79
CA SER A 154 12.25 -3.31 6.72
C SER A 154 13.48 -2.68 7.37
N GLN A 155 14.41 -3.48 7.90
CA GLN A 155 15.59 -2.99 8.62
C GLN A 155 16.45 -2.00 7.82
N ASP A 156 16.53 -2.15 6.49
CA ASP A 156 17.31 -1.27 5.61
C ASP A 156 16.52 -0.02 5.15
N TYR A 157 15.28 0.14 5.62
CA TYR A 157 14.37 1.20 5.19
C TYR A 157 13.97 2.19 6.30
N GLN A 158 14.72 2.24 7.41
CA GLN A 158 14.41 3.05 8.58
C GLN A 158 14.15 4.52 8.24
N ASP A 159 15.05 5.17 7.48
CA ASP A 159 14.88 6.56 7.07
C ASP A 159 13.64 6.77 6.18
N LYS A 160 13.35 5.82 5.31
CA LYS A 160 12.16 5.89 4.46
C LYS A 160 10.87 5.75 5.26
N ILE A 161 10.87 4.85 6.26
CA ILE A 161 9.74 4.65 7.17
C ILE A 161 9.54 5.90 8.03
N GLN A 162 10.60 6.48 8.57
CA GLN A 162 10.53 7.74 9.33
C GLN A 162 9.94 8.87 8.46
N ASN A 163 10.39 9.00 7.22
CA ASN A 163 9.85 9.99 6.30
C ASN A 163 8.36 9.75 5.98
N ALA A 164 7.96 8.49 5.79
CA ALA A 164 6.56 8.15 5.58
C ALA A 164 5.69 8.52 6.80
N ILE A 165 6.15 8.25 8.02
CA ILE A 165 5.48 8.65 9.26
C ILE A 165 5.33 10.18 9.33
N ASN A 166 6.39 10.93 9.02
CA ASN A 166 6.37 12.39 9.01
C ASN A 166 5.36 12.96 7.98
N VAL A 167 5.15 12.26 6.87
CA VAL A 167 4.12 12.61 5.88
C VAL A 167 2.73 12.26 6.41
N LEU A 168 2.54 11.05 6.93
CA LEU A 168 1.25 10.59 7.46
C LEU A 168 0.78 11.43 8.65
N SER A 169 1.68 11.86 9.52
CA SER A 169 1.34 12.71 10.68
C SER A 169 0.69 14.04 10.29
N LYS A 170 0.88 14.50 9.07
CA LYS A 170 0.23 15.72 8.56
C LYS A 170 -1.20 15.51 8.06
N LEU A 171 -1.62 14.25 7.91
CA LEU A 171 -2.97 13.92 7.46
C LEU A 171 -4.00 13.93 8.60
N THR A 172 -3.55 13.94 9.86
CA THR A 172 -4.40 13.94 11.04
C THR A 172 -4.02 15.06 12.01
N ASP A 173 -4.99 15.53 12.81
CA ASP A 173 -4.72 16.42 13.94
C ASP A 173 -4.47 15.61 15.24
N GLY A 174 -4.66 14.29 15.18
CA GLY A 174 -4.38 13.37 16.26
C GLY A 174 -3.01 12.71 16.14
N GLU A 175 -2.88 11.57 16.78
CA GLU A 175 -1.62 10.83 16.81
C GLU A 175 -1.53 9.79 15.69
N VAL A 176 -0.29 9.45 15.32
CA VAL A 176 0.02 8.27 14.51
C VAL A 176 0.46 7.17 15.46
N HIS A 177 -0.23 6.04 15.42
CA HIS A 177 0.02 4.87 16.25
C HIS A 177 0.64 3.76 15.41
N MET A 178 1.54 2.97 16.01
CA MET A 178 2.10 1.80 15.35
C MET A 178 2.12 0.61 16.29
N SER A 179 1.55 -0.51 15.87
CA SER A 179 1.61 -1.76 16.61
C SER A 179 2.89 -2.52 16.28
N VAL A 180 3.56 -3.05 17.30
CA VAL A 180 4.79 -3.86 17.15
C VAL A 180 4.69 -5.11 18.01
N ARG A 181 5.49 -6.13 17.68
CA ARG A 181 5.60 -7.33 18.50
C ARG A 181 6.19 -6.97 19.87
N LYS A 182 5.57 -7.43 20.95
CA LYS A 182 6.09 -7.26 22.31
C LYS A 182 7.48 -7.91 22.42
N ASN A 183 8.42 -7.22 23.06
CA ASN A 183 9.80 -7.65 23.29
C ASN A 183 10.60 -7.85 21.99
N SER A 184 10.29 -7.17 20.90
CA SER A 184 11.18 -7.07 19.75
C SER A 184 12.18 -5.93 19.98
N ASP A 185 13.46 -6.18 19.69
CA ASP A 185 14.50 -5.13 19.61
C ASP A 185 14.37 -4.42 18.25
N SER A 186 13.17 -3.89 17.98
CA SER A 186 12.83 -3.28 16.72
C SER A 186 13.33 -1.83 16.67
N PHE A 187 13.92 -1.43 15.54
CA PHE A 187 14.25 -0.03 15.25
C PHE A 187 13.01 0.88 15.27
N ILE A 188 11.82 0.30 15.18
CA ILE A 188 10.53 1.02 15.21
C ILE A 188 10.39 1.80 16.53
N SER A 189 10.97 1.30 17.63
CA SER A 189 10.97 1.98 18.93
C SER A 189 11.73 3.31 18.92
N ASP A 190 12.65 3.51 17.98
CA ASP A 190 13.45 4.72 17.83
C ASP A 190 12.82 5.76 16.89
N LEU A 191 11.74 5.40 16.20
CA LEU A 191 11.04 6.29 15.28
C LEU A 191 10.34 7.41 16.06
N LYS A 192 10.31 8.58 15.44
CA LYS A 192 9.71 9.81 16.01
C LYS A 192 8.31 10.04 15.44
N ASN A 193 7.54 10.85 16.15
CA ASN A 193 6.17 11.26 15.76
C ASN A 193 5.19 10.08 15.64
N ILE A 194 5.42 9.04 16.45
CA ILE A 194 4.51 7.91 16.60
C ILE A 194 4.34 7.52 18.07
N THR A 195 3.19 6.93 18.38
CA THR A 195 2.94 6.22 19.63
C THR A 195 3.01 4.72 19.38
N VAL A 196 4.00 4.06 19.98
CA VAL A 196 4.25 2.62 19.77
C VAL A 196 3.41 1.80 20.76
N HIS A 197 2.70 0.78 20.23
CA HIS A 197 1.92 -0.17 21.01
C HIS A 197 2.52 -1.56 20.93
N ASN A 198 2.95 -2.09 22.05
CA ASN A 198 3.47 -3.47 22.13
C ASN A 198 2.31 -4.47 22.20
N VAL A 199 2.22 -5.34 21.20
CA VAL A 199 1.15 -6.32 21.05
C VAL A 199 1.68 -7.73 21.17
N SER A 200 0.95 -8.60 21.87
CA SER A 200 1.19 -10.04 21.94
C SER A 200 -0.13 -10.77 22.14
N GLY A 201 -0.21 -12.00 21.65
CA GLY A 201 -1.41 -12.83 21.81
C GLY A 201 -1.62 -13.77 20.65
N PRO A 202 -2.63 -14.64 20.75
CA PRO A 202 -3.01 -15.50 19.65
C PRO A 202 -3.54 -14.68 18.47
N HIS A 203 -3.48 -15.25 17.26
CA HIS A 203 -4.11 -14.64 16.11
C HIS A 203 -5.61 -14.36 16.37
N PRO A 204 -6.12 -13.17 16.06
CA PRO A 204 -5.57 -12.09 15.20
C PRO A 204 -4.94 -10.92 15.98
N ALA A 205 -4.17 -11.15 17.01
CA ALA A 205 -3.47 -10.07 17.72
C ALA A 205 -2.64 -9.21 16.76
N GLY A 206 -2.67 -7.91 16.96
CA GLY A 206 -1.99 -6.94 16.09
C GLY A 206 -2.76 -6.51 14.84
N ASN A 207 -3.86 -7.17 14.51
CA ASN A 207 -4.76 -6.69 13.46
C ASN A 207 -5.63 -5.54 14.00
N VAL A 208 -5.79 -4.54 13.17
CA VAL A 208 -6.63 -3.36 13.50
C VAL A 208 -8.04 -3.58 13.03
#